data_3dde35390699b0888201b2ac496aa4a0
#
_entry.id   3dde35390699b0888201b2ac496aa4a0
#
_cell.length_a   1.000
_cell.length_b   1.000
_cell.length_c   1.000
_cell.angle_alpha   90.00
_cell.angle_beta   90.00
_cell.angle_gamma   90.00
#
_symmetry.space_group_name_H-M   'P 1'
#
loop_
_entity.id
_entity.type
_entity.pdbx_description
1 polymer ?
#
loop_
_entity_poly.entity_id
_entity_poly.type
_entity_poly.pdbx_seq_one_letter_code
_entity_poly.pdbx_strand_id
1 'polypeptide(L)'
;MNNVYNVIPMVIEQSSRGERAYDIFSLLLRDRIVLLGTGINDQVANLIVAQLLYLQHTDPERQINMYINSPGGVVYAGLAIYDAMQQISAPVSTVALGLTASFGTVLLTAGEKGLRHSLPNATVHMHQPLGGAQGQASDIVIAANEIMRLKERLNDIFVKHTGQEREVLERDTD
;
A
#
# COMPACT_ATOMS: atom_id res chain seq x y z
N MET A 1 -29.23 8.44 8.92
CA MET A 1 -27.97 7.73 8.62
C MET A 1 -27.17 7.70 9.91
N ASN A 2 -27.07 6.53 10.53
CA ASN A 2 -26.37 6.40 11.83
C ASN A 2 -24.87 6.62 11.59
N ASN A 3 -24.33 7.72 12.12
CA ASN A 3 -22.89 7.87 12.30
C ASN A 3 -22.44 6.78 13.29
N VAL A 4 -22.00 5.66 12.78
CA VAL A 4 -21.20 4.73 13.56
C VAL A 4 -19.87 5.47 13.78
N TYR A 5 -19.73 6.09 14.95
CA TYR A 5 -18.45 6.65 15.37
C TYR A 5 -17.45 5.51 15.34
N ASN A 6 -16.46 5.60 14.49
CA ASN A 6 -15.31 4.70 14.49
C ASN A 6 -14.54 4.95 15.80
N VAL A 7 -15.00 4.31 16.86
CA VAL A 7 -14.30 4.38 18.16
C VAL A 7 -13.02 3.55 18.01
N ILE A 8 -11.88 4.23 17.94
CA ILE A 8 -10.60 3.57 17.96
C ILE A 8 -10.40 2.98 19.36
N PRO A 9 -10.26 1.65 19.51
CA PRO A 9 -10.06 1.03 20.81
C PRO A 9 -8.79 1.52 21.50
N MET A 10 -8.90 1.81 22.80
CA MET A 10 -7.77 2.13 23.65
C MET A 10 -7.36 0.89 24.44
N VAL A 11 -6.07 0.64 24.53
CA VAL A 11 -5.47 -0.45 25.31
C VAL A 11 -4.63 0.17 26.45
N ILE A 12 -4.89 -0.27 27.67
CA ILE A 12 -4.14 0.16 28.86
C ILE A 12 -3.09 -0.89 29.17
N GLU A 13 -1.82 -0.51 29.11
CA GLU A 13 -0.71 -1.34 29.56
C GLU A 13 -0.27 -0.92 30.95
N GLN A 14 -0.16 -1.89 31.85
CA GLN A 14 0.41 -1.70 33.19
C GLN A 14 1.90 -2.06 33.16
N SER A 15 2.73 -1.17 33.67
CA SER A 15 4.16 -1.39 33.83
C SER A 15 4.60 -0.99 35.24
N SER A 16 5.83 -1.34 35.63
CA SER A 16 6.44 -0.89 36.86
C SER A 16 6.55 0.65 36.99
N ARG A 17 6.37 1.39 35.88
CA ARG A 17 6.40 2.87 35.78
C ARG A 17 5.02 3.50 35.76
N GLY A 18 3.94 2.72 35.92
CA GLY A 18 2.56 3.16 35.89
C GLY A 18 1.78 2.67 34.66
N GLU A 19 0.56 3.16 34.53
CA GLU A 19 -0.34 2.83 33.44
C GLU A 19 -0.09 3.77 32.25
N ARG A 20 -0.13 3.22 31.02
CA ARG A 20 -0.10 3.98 29.78
C ARG A 20 -1.23 3.52 28.88
N ALA A 21 -2.00 4.47 28.34
CA ALA A 21 -3.04 4.22 27.36
C ALA A 21 -2.48 4.46 25.96
N TYR A 22 -2.71 3.50 25.06
CA TYR A 22 -2.38 3.60 23.64
C TYR A 22 -3.63 3.30 22.82
N ASP A 23 -3.80 3.96 21.69
CA ASP A 23 -4.73 3.47 20.70
C ASP A 23 -4.17 2.20 20.02
N ILE A 24 -5.07 1.38 19.47
CA ILE A 24 -4.67 0.07 18.90
C ILE A 24 -3.68 0.22 17.74
N PHE A 25 -3.79 1.26 16.92
CA PHE A 25 -2.87 1.46 15.79
C PHE A 25 -1.47 1.87 16.26
N SER A 26 -1.36 2.68 17.33
CA SER A 26 -0.07 3.01 17.95
C SER A 26 0.61 1.78 18.53
N LEU A 27 -0.14 0.83 19.11
CA LEU A 27 0.40 -0.44 19.58
C LEU A 27 0.88 -1.31 18.43
N LEU A 28 0.09 -1.47 17.38
CA LEU A 28 0.49 -2.22 16.19
C LEU A 28 1.75 -1.63 15.56
N LEU A 29 1.81 -0.29 15.45
CA LEU A 29 3.00 0.39 14.92
C LEU A 29 4.26 0.12 15.76
N ARG A 30 4.15 0.13 17.09
CA ARG A 30 5.26 -0.25 17.99
C ARG A 30 5.76 -1.67 17.71
N ASP A 31 4.85 -2.58 17.37
CA ASP A 31 5.17 -3.96 16.99
C ASP A 31 5.55 -4.10 15.52
N ARG A 32 5.79 -2.95 14.84
CA ARG A 32 6.19 -2.83 13.44
C ARG A 32 5.15 -3.35 12.44
N ILE A 33 3.89 -3.23 12.81
CA ILE A 33 2.75 -3.59 11.97
C ILE A 33 2.12 -2.31 11.42
N VAL A 34 2.06 -2.22 10.10
CA VAL A 34 1.40 -1.14 9.34
C VAL A 34 0.15 -1.72 8.69
N LEU A 35 -0.99 -1.08 8.90
CA LEU A 35 -2.27 -1.52 8.32
C LEU A 35 -2.73 -0.54 7.25
N LEU A 36 -2.76 -1.00 6.00
CA LEU A 36 -3.42 -0.32 4.89
C LEU A 36 -4.81 -0.94 4.70
N GLY A 37 -5.80 -0.42 5.42
CA GLY A 37 -7.16 -0.98 5.52
C GLY A 37 -8.23 -0.18 4.77
N THR A 38 -7.86 0.68 3.82
CA THR A 38 -8.80 1.56 3.11
C THR A 38 -8.28 1.90 1.71
N GLY A 39 -9.07 2.66 0.94
CA GLY A 39 -8.64 3.21 -0.35
C GLY A 39 -7.43 4.14 -0.20
N ILE A 40 -6.56 4.16 -1.21
CA ILE A 40 -5.34 4.96 -1.24
C ILE A 40 -5.64 6.34 -1.80
N ASN A 41 -5.43 7.36 -0.98
CA ASN A 41 -5.43 8.78 -1.33
C ASN A 41 -4.19 9.45 -0.71
N ASP A 42 -4.00 10.75 -0.95
CA ASP A 42 -2.83 11.48 -0.47
C ASP A 42 -2.68 11.44 1.06
N GLN A 43 -3.79 11.53 1.81
CA GLN A 43 -3.78 11.49 3.27
C GLN A 43 -3.31 10.13 3.79
N VAL A 44 -3.88 9.05 3.24
CA VAL A 44 -3.50 7.67 3.58
C VAL A 44 -2.04 7.42 3.20
N ALA A 45 -1.62 7.85 2.01
CA ALA A 45 -0.24 7.68 1.57
C ALA A 45 0.75 8.37 2.50
N ASN A 46 0.49 9.62 2.87
CA ASN A 46 1.35 10.38 3.79
C ASN A 46 1.45 9.70 5.16
N LEU A 47 0.34 9.14 5.69
CA LEU A 47 0.35 8.39 6.95
C LEU A 47 1.19 7.11 6.87
N ILE A 48 1.03 6.34 5.80
CA ILE A 48 1.81 5.10 5.60
C ILE A 48 3.30 5.43 5.43
N VAL A 49 3.64 6.43 4.60
CA VAL A 49 5.02 6.89 4.41
C VAL A 49 5.63 7.33 5.74
N ALA A 50 4.92 8.13 6.54
CA ALA A 50 5.41 8.57 7.85
C ALA A 50 5.67 7.39 8.79
N GLN A 51 4.80 6.36 8.80
CA GLN A 51 5.00 5.15 9.59
C GLN A 51 6.22 4.36 9.13
N LEU A 52 6.42 4.18 7.82
CA LEU A 52 7.59 3.50 7.27
C LEU A 52 8.89 4.22 7.65
N LEU A 53 8.95 5.55 7.50
CA LEU A 53 10.11 6.36 7.87
C LEU A 53 10.39 6.32 9.36
N TYR A 54 9.37 6.35 10.21
CA TYR A 54 9.50 6.21 11.65
C TYR A 54 10.08 4.84 12.02
N LEU A 55 9.56 3.77 11.44
CA LEU A 55 10.04 2.41 11.71
C LEU A 55 11.47 2.20 11.20
N GLN A 56 11.81 2.74 10.04
CA GLN A 56 13.18 2.78 9.52
C GLN A 56 14.13 3.49 10.48
N HIS A 57 13.72 4.64 11.04
CA HIS A 57 14.54 5.40 11.98
C HIS A 57 14.76 4.66 13.31
N THR A 58 13.76 3.95 13.81
CA THR A 58 13.84 3.22 15.08
C THR A 58 14.71 1.98 15.02
N ASP A 59 14.64 1.22 13.91
CA ASP A 59 15.44 0.02 13.70
C ASP A 59 15.45 -0.31 12.18
N PRO A 60 16.52 0.03 11.46
CA PRO A 60 16.60 -0.13 10.01
C PRO A 60 16.79 -1.59 9.54
N GLU A 61 17.12 -2.51 10.44
CA GLU A 61 17.37 -3.92 10.10
C GLU A 61 16.18 -4.83 10.39
N ARG A 62 15.31 -4.38 11.28
CA ARG A 62 14.17 -5.19 11.70
C ARG A 62 13.00 -5.09 10.71
N GLN A 63 12.42 -6.24 10.37
CA GLN A 63 11.29 -6.36 9.45
C GLN A 63 10.09 -5.50 9.86
N ILE A 64 9.44 -4.90 8.85
CA ILE A 64 8.14 -4.23 8.93
C ILE A 64 7.10 -5.17 8.30
N ASN A 65 5.94 -5.32 8.93
CA ASN A 65 4.84 -6.14 8.41
C ASN A 65 3.71 -5.22 7.95
N MET A 66 3.48 -5.14 6.65
CA MET A 66 2.40 -4.35 6.06
C MET A 66 1.22 -5.26 5.69
N TYR A 67 0.10 -5.08 6.38
CA TYR A 67 -1.15 -5.76 6.08
C TYR A 67 -1.99 -4.92 5.13
N ILE A 68 -2.46 -5.51 4.03
CA ILE A 68 -3.13 -4.79 2.95
C ILE A 68 -4.55 -5.35 2.75
N ASN A 69 -5.56 -4.52 3.05
CA ASN A 69 -6.97 -4.73 2.74
C ASN A 69 -7.50 -3.46 2.06
N SER A 70 -7.17 -3.29 0.79
CA SER A 70 -7.37 -2.05 0.06
C SER A 70 -7.86 -2.31 -1.36
N PRO A 71 -8.88 -1.58 -1.84
CA PRO A 71 -9.29 -1.62 -3.25
C PRO A 71 -8.30 -0.91 -4.20
N GLY A 72 -7.19 -0.38 -3.68
CA GLY A 72 -6.28 0.50 -4.41
C GLY A 72 -6.71 1.97 -4.31
N GLY A 73 -6.44 2.78 -5.32
CA GLY A 73 -6.80 4.19 -5.33
C GLY A 73 -5.91 5.04 -6.23
N VAL A 74 -5.60 6.27 -5.80
CA VAL A 74 -4.85 7.26 -6.58
C VAL A 74 -3.43 6.76 -6.85
N VAL A 75 -3.07 6.65 -8.15
CA VAL A 75 -1.79 6.07 -8.58
C VAL A 75 -0.60 6.82 -7.99
N TYR A 76 -0.60 8.17 -8.02
CA TYR A 76 0.51 8.95 -7.46
C TYR A 76 0.67 8.79 -5.94
N ALA A 77 -0.44 8.73 -5.22
CA ALA A 77 -0.42 8.46 -3.79
C ALA A 77 0.15 7.06 -3.48
N GLY A 78 -0.24 6.08 -4.28
CA GLY A 78 0.31 4.73 -4.19
C GLY A 78 1.81 4.66 -4.53
N LEU A 79 2.26 5.38 -5.56
CA LEU A 79 3.68 5.48 -5.92
C LEU A 79 4.51 6.08 -4.79
N ALA A 80 3.99 7.04 -4.03
CA ALA A 80 4.69 7.60 -2.86
C ALA A 80 4.93 6.52 -1.78
N ILE A 81 3.95 5.65 -1.54
CA ILE A 81 4.13 4.51 -0.62
C ILE A 81 5.16 3.52 -1.19
N TYR A 82 5.04 3.18 -2.47
CA TYR A 82 5.97 2.29 -3.16
C TYR A 82 7.41 2.79 -3.06
N ASP A 83 7.65 4.05 -3.40
CA ASP A 83 8.98 4.64 -3.36
C ASP A 83 9.55 4.64 -1.92
N ALA A 84 8.72 4.93 -0.91
CA ALA A 84 9.13 4.84 0.49
C ALA A 84 9.52 3.40 0.88
N MET A 85 8.75 2.38 0.45
CA MET A 85 9.09 0.97 0.68
C MET A 85 10.42 0.58 0.02
N GLN A 86 10.74 1.15 -1.15
CA GLN A 86 11.98 0.85 -1.87
C GLN A 86 13.19 1.60 -1.32
N GLN A 87 12.98 2.75 -0.67
CA GLN A 87 14.04 3.61 -0.13
C GLN A 87 14.55 3.15 1.22
N ILE A 88 13.68 2.61 2.08
CA ILE A 88 14.06 2.15 3.42
C ILE A 88 14.90 0.86 3.36
N SER A 89 15.80 0.68 4.32
CA SER A 89 16.64 -0.53 4.43
C SER A 89 15.90 -1.67 5.15
N ALA A 90 14.94 -1.33 6.04
CA ALA A 90 14.16 -2.33 6.75
C ALA A 90 13.36 -3.18 5.75
N PRO A 91 13.47 -4.52 5.79
CA PRO A 91 12.71 -5.39 4.90
C PRO A 91 11.21 -5.26 5.17
N VAL A 92 10.42 -5.06 4.12
CA VAL A 92 8.97 -4.94 4.23
C VAL A 92 8.31 -6.25 3.81
N SER A 93 7.74 -6.97 4.77
CA SER A 93 6.83 -8.08 4.52
C SER A 93 5.45 -7.55 4.19
N THR A 94 4.80 -8.11 3.17
CA THR A 94 3.45 -7.73 2.76
C THR A 94 2.49 -8.90 2.89
N VAL A 95 1.29 -8.65 3.42
CA VAL A 95 0.27 -9.66 3.68
C VAL A 95 -1.07 -9.20 3.12
N ALA A 96 -1.58 -9.90 2.10
CA ALA A 96 -2.93 -9.65 1.59
C ALA A 96 -3.97 -10.23 2.54
N LEU A 97 -4.98 -9.43 2.89
CA LEU A 97 -6.17 -9.86 3.61
C LEU A 97 -7.43 -9.21 3.03
N GLY A 98 -8.56 -9.91 3.10
CA GLY A 98 -9.81 -9.43 2.52
C GLY A 98 -9.68 -9.17 1.03
N LEU A 99 -9.69 -7.90 0.62
CA LEU A 99 -9.48 -7.47 -0.77
C LEU A 99 -8.18 -6.69 -0.90
N THR A 100 -7.28 -7.17 -1.73
CA THR A 100 -6.06 -6.46 -2.13
C THR A 100 -6.11 -6.24 -3.64
N ALA A 101 -6.51 -5.04 -4.07
CA ALA A 101 -6.81 -4.78 -5.47
C ALA A 101 -6.08 -3.54 -6.03
N SER A 102 -5.92 -3.49 -7.36
CA SER A 102 -5.36 -2.36 -8.07
C SER A 102 -3.99 -1.95 -7.50
N PHE A 103 -3.81 -0.70 -7.06
CA PHE A 103 -2.56 -0.27 -6.44
C PHE A 103 -2.22 -1.03 -5.13
N GLY A 104 -3.22 -1.60 -4.43
CA GLY A 104 -2.97 -2.53 -3.31
C GLY A 104 -2.17 -3.75 -3.74
N THR A 105 -2.44 -4.29 -4.95
CA THR A 105 -1.68 -5.40 -5.54
C THR A 105 -0.25 -4.98 -5.91
N VAL A 106 -0.05 -3.75 -6.39
CA VAL A 106 1.29 -3.20 -6.63
C VAL A 106 2.11 -3.19 -5.35
N LEU A 107 1.54 -2.69 -4.25
CA LEU A 107 2.22 -2.67 -2.94
C LEU A 107 2.46 -4.08 -2.39
N LEU A 108 1.52 -5.01 -2.59
CA LEU A 108 1.71 -6.41 -2.21
C LEU A 108 2.94 -7.01 -2.91
N THR A 109 3.07 -6.80 -4.23
CA THR A 109 4.20 -7.32 -5.01
C THR A 109 5.51 -6.61 -4.70
N ALA A 110 5.46 -5.38 -4.20
CA ALA A 110 6.62 -4.58 -3.81
C ALA A 110 7.28 -5.01 -2.50
N GLY A 111 6.65 -5.91 -1.73
CA GLY A 111 7.25 -6.52 -0.56
C GLY A 111 8.52 -7.29 -0.87
N GLU A 112 9.35 -7.50 0.14
CA GLU A 112 10.62 -8.22 0.02
C GLU A 112 10.39 -9.64 -0.54
N LYS A 113 11.29 -10.09 -1.42
CA LYS A 113 11.20 -11.42 -2.03
C LYS A 113 11.24 -12.52 -0.96
N GLY A 114 10.23 -13.37 -0.94
CA GLY A 114 10.06 -14.41 0.08
C GLY A 114 9.25 -13.99 1.30
N LEU A 115 8.92 -12.68 1.43
CA LEU A 115 8.12 -12.14 2.53
C LEU A 115 6.74 -11.60 2.07
N ARG A 116 6.23 -12.10 0.95
CA ARG A 116 4.92 -11.76 0.39
C ARG A 116 3.94 -12.87 0.68
N HIS A 117 2.85 -12.56 1.36
CA HIS A 117 1.90 -13.54 1.84
C HIS A 117 0.48 -13.17 1.45
N SER A 118 -0.38 -14.17 1.38
CA SER A 118 -1.82 -14.00 1.24
C SER A 118 -2.53 -14.89 2.25
N LEU A 119 -3.53 -14.36 2.93
CA LEU A 119 -4.40 -15.17 3.77
C LEU A 119 -5.32 -16.05 2.90
N PRO A 120 -5.78 -17.21 3.41
CA PRO A 120 -6.52 -18.19 2.60
C PRO A 120 -7.78 -17.64 1.92
N ASN A 121 -8.44 -16.66 2.52
CA ASN A 121 -9.67 -16.07 2.01
C ASN A 121 -9.45 -14.68 1.39
N ALA A 122 -8.19 -14.24 1.21
CA ALA A 122 -7.91 -12.98 0.57
C ALA A 122 -8.08 -13.09 -0.94
N THR A 123 -8.66 -12.04 -1.53
CA THR A 123 -8.73 -11.87 -2.98
C THR A 123 -7.66 -10.88 -3.41
N VAL A 124 -6.80 -11.29 -4.31
CA VAL A 124 -5.82 -10.43 -4.98
C VAL A 124 -6.31 -10.16 -6.38
N HIS A 125 -6.53 -8.86 -6.71
CA HIS A 125 -7.07 -8.46 -8.00
C HIS A 125 -6.17 -7.42 -8.66
N MET A 126 -5.78 -7.69 -9.89
CA MET A 126 -4.91 -6.86 -10.70
C MET A 126 -5.65 -6.38 -11.94
N HIS A 127 -5.51 -5.11 -12.28
CA HIS A 127 -6.00 -4.51 -13.51
C HIS A 127 -5.13 -3.32 -13.93
N GLN A 128 -5.19 -2.95 -15.20
CA GLN A 128 -4.52 -1.75 -15.70
C GLN A 128 -5.09 -0.46 -15.07
N PRO A 129 -4.33 0.67 -15.06
CA PRO A 129 -4.82 1.93 -14.51
C PRO A 129 -6.10 2.39 -15.21
N LEU A 130 -7.07 2.83 -14.42
CA LEU A 130 -8.27 3.48 -14.92
C LEU A 130 -8.07 4.99 -14.94
N GLY A 131 -8.60 5.65 -15.95
CA GLY A 131 -8.55 7.10 -16.04
C GLY A 131 -9.51 7.61 -17.10
N GLY A 132 -9.69 8.93 -17.14
CA GLY A 132 -10.50 9.63 -18.11
C GLY A 132 -10.16 11.11 -18.12
N ALA A 133 -10.58 11.80 -19.19
CA ALA A 133 -10.39 13.23 -19.34
C ALA A 133 -11.60 13.87 -20.02
N GLN A 134 -11.86 15.13 -19.65
CA GLN A 134 -12.82 16.02 -20.31
C GLN A 134 -12.15 17.37 -20.53
N GLY A 135 -12.50 18.02 -21.62
CA GLY A 135 -11.94 19.33 -21.96
C GLY A 135 -11.69 19.49 -23.45
N GLN A 136 -10.74 20.34 -23.81
CA GLN A 136 -10.30 20.52 -25.18
C GLN A 136 -9.59 19.26 -25.71
N ALA A 137 -9.57 19.09 -27.03
CA ALA A 137 -8.92 17.92 -27.64
C ALA A 137 -7.45 17.75 -27.20
N SER A 138 -6.70 18.85 -27.07
CA SER A 138 -5.32 18.85 -26.55
C SER A 138 -5.22 18.32 -25.12
N ASP A 139 -6.16 18.71 -24.24
CA ASP A 139 -6.16 18.28 -22.84
C ASP A 139 -6.45 16.77 -22.72
N ILE A 140 -7.37 16.27 -23.56
CA ILE A 140 -7.69 14.84 -23.64
C ILE A 140 -6.47 14.04 -24.08
N VAL A 141 -5.72 14.52 -25.10
CA VAL A 141 -4.50 13.85 -25.58
C VAL A 141 -3.42 13.82 -24.48
N ILE A 142 -3.22 14.94 -23.78
CA ILE A 142 -2.25 15.02 -22.68
C ILE A 142 -2.60 14.01 -21.57
N ALA A 143 -3.87 13.98 -21.17
CA ALA A 143 -4.33 13.05 -20.13
C ALA A 143 -4.22 11.58 -20.58
N ALA A 144 -4.55 11.26 -21.83
CA ALA A 144 -4.40 9.92 -22.38
C ALA A 144 -2.92 9.47 -22.37
N ASN A 145 -2.01 10.34 -22.79
CA ASN A 145 -0.56 10.05 -22.76
C ASN A 145 -0.08 9.81 -21.34
N GLU A 146 -0.59 10.56 -20.36
CA GLU A 146 -0.23 10.37 -18.96
C GLU A 146 -0.73 9.03 -18.40
N ILE A 147 -1.95 8.62 -18.73
CA ILE A 147 -2.49 7.31 -18.36
C ILE A 147 -1.63 6.19 -18.95
N MET A 148 -1.23 6.30 -20.20
CA MET A 148 -0.34 5.33 -20.86
C MET A 148 1.02 5.28 -20.17
N ARG A 149 1.61 6.42 -19.84
CA ARG A 149 2.89 6.50 -19.11
C ARG A 149 2.80 5.82 -17.74
N LEU A 150 1.68 6.00 -17.04
CA LEU A 150 1.46 5.34 -15.75
C LEU A 150 1.27 3.83 -15.93
N LYS A 151 0.56 3.38 -16.96
CA LYS A 151 0.40 1.95 -17.29
C LYS A 151 1.78 1.31 -17.48
N GLU A 152 2.64 1.90 -18.32
CA GLU A 152 4.00 1.41 -18.55
C GLU A 152 4.80 1.32 -17.24
N ARG A 153 4.73 2.36 -16.40
CA ARG A 153 5.44 2.39 -15.12
C ARG A 153 4.98 1.30 -14.16
N LEU A 154 3.67 1.03 -14.09
CA LEU A 154 3.15 -0.04 -13.25
C LEU A 154 3.54 -1.43 -13.78
N ASN A 155 3.54 -1.62 -15.09
CA ASN A 155 4.03 -2.85 -15.71
C ASN A 155 5.52 -3.07 -15.38
N ASP A 156 6.37 -2.02 -15.45
CA ASP A 156 7.78 -2.10 -15.05
C ASP A 156 7.94 -2.54 -13.59
N ILE A 157 7.11 -2.01 -12.70
CA ILE A 157 7.11 -2.40 -11.28
C ILE A 157 6.73 -3.87 -11.12
N PHE A 158 5.70 -4.34 -11.81
CA PHE A 158 5.31 -5.75 -11.76
C PHE A 158 6.39 -6.67 -12.34
N VAL A 159 6.97 -6.34 -13.51
CA VAL A 159 8.09 -7.10 -14.08
C VAL A 159 9.24 -7.21 -13.08
N LYS A 160 9.65 -6.07 -12.51
CA LYS A 160 10.75 -6.01 -11.52
C LYS A 160 10.51 -6.94 -10.33
N HIS A 161 9.30 -6.95 -9.79
CA HIS A 161 9.02 -7.64 -8.53
C HIS A 161 8.54 -9.08 -8.70
N THR A 162 7.90 -9.42 -9.83
CA THR A 162 7.38 -10.76 -10.10
C THR A 162 8.33 -11.60 -10.95
N GLY A 163 9.15 -10.97 -11.78
CA GLY A 163 9.98 -11.64 -12.78
C GLY A 163 9.17 -12.21 -13.95
N GLN A 164 7.89 -11.83 -14.08
CA GLN A 164 7.06 -12.23 -15.23
C GLN A 164 7.41 -11.41 -16.46
N GLU A 165 7.23 -12.01 -17.64
CA GLU A 165 7.37 -11.31 -18.91
C GLU A 165 6.28 -10.23 -19.05
N ARG A 166 6.64 -9.11 -19.69
CA ARG A 166 5.73 -7.95 -19.87
C ARG A 166 4.44 -8.34 -20.56
N GLU A 167 4.51 -9.13 -21.64
CA GLU A 167 3.37 -9.56 -22.44
C GLU A 167 2.37 -10.40 -21.62
N VAL A 168 2.87 -11.17 -20.66
CA VAL A 168 2.01 -11.94 -19.73
C VAL A 168 1.26 -10.99 -18.82
N LEU A 169 1.95 -10.00 -18.25
CA LEU A 169 1.34 -9.00 -17.36
C LEU A 169 0.31 -8.14 -18.09
N GLU A 170 0.61 -7.68 -19.30
CA GLU A 170 -0.33 -6.88 -20.11
C GLU A 170 -1.60 -7.67 -20.43
N ARG A 171 -1.49 -8.92 -20.82
CA ARG A 171 -2.63 -9.79 -21.06
C ARG A 171 -3.46 -10.04 -19.79
N ASP A 172 -2.80 -10.28 -18.65
CA ASP A 172 -3.47 -10.67 -17.42
C ASP A 172 -4.06 -9.48 -16.66
N THR A 173 -3.70 -8.24 -17.01
CA THR A 173 -4.22 -6.99 -16.42
C THR A 173 -5.23 -6.25 -17.29
N ASP A 174 -5.53 -6.73 -18.50
CA ASP A 174 -6.41 -6.07 -19.48
C ASP A 174 -7.92 -6.26 -19.26
#